data_c1f45c8f9e44dd44a6d336563af08469
#
_entry.id   c1f45c8f9e44dd44a6d336563af08469
#
_cell.length_a   1.000
_cell.length_b   1.000
_cell.length_c   1.000
_cell.angle_alpha   90.00
_cell.angle_beta   90.00
_cell.angle_gamma   90.00
#
_symmetry.space_group_name_H-M   'P 1'
#
loop_
_entity.id
_entity.type
_entity.pdbx_description
1 polymer ?
#
loop_
_entity_poly.entity_id
_entity_poly.type
_entity_poly.pdbx_seq_one_letter_code
_entity_poly.pdbx_strand_id
1 'polypeptide(L)'
;YEAWMGDKSPDRLAQIAAYNEDDVAATRKVRDWLVGLRPDDLNWPGNGIESEEAVGDEYDVGQDELLGYPEGSPERLLGHLLDYWWREDRAHMAQLIARLQAPPSDLLEDPLTVVCSSSGKLLPPSGRQRAPRRRFDMPVQVIDPEKWSDLPIKVAYLTADGRIVRTGGSIDATGRGLELSWGDGPTNAGTEPTAVTFNNWISSASKFKALATVAEAVLGATDPGVAGEILANNLPRFLPGTGPANGDLGCSLDEVCRQVAHLDRSFLAIQGPPGTGKTWTGARIIHHLVKAGMRVGITAFSHKAIDNLLDETVSVFEETGDLSNLSAVRKVNQLADGVSPSVS
;
A
#
# COMPACT_ATOMS: atom_id res chain seq x y z
N TYR A 1 15.48 -21.71 11.49
CA TYR A 1 15.71 -20.31 11.91
C TYR A 1 15.96 -20.22 13.42
N GLU A 2 15.10 -20.82 14.25
CA GLU A 2 15.24 -20.81 15.72
C GLU A 2 16.60 -21.31 16.19
N ALA A 3 17.08 -22.40 15.61
CA ALA A 3 18.39 -22.96 15.93
C ALA A 3 19.55 -22.00 15.57
N TRP A 4 19.43 -21.26 14.45
CA TRP A 4 20.37 -20.21 14.09
C TRP A 4 20.33 -19.03 15.06
N MET A 5 19.13 -18.68 15.53
CA MET A 5 18.99 -17.61 16.55
C MET A 5 19.76 -17.93 17.84
N GLY A 6 19.89 -19.24 18.16
CA GLY A 6 20.64 -19.69 19.33
C GLY A 6 22.16 -19.66 19.17
N ASP A 7 22.66 -20.14 18.01
CA ASP A 7 24.11 -20.36 17.81
C ASP A 7 24.77 -19.36 16.83
N LYS A 8 23.96 -18.57 16.10
CA LYS A 8 24.43 -17.63 15.07
C LYS A 8 25.40 -18.24 14.03
N SER A 9 25.32 -19.55 13.81
CA SER A 9 26.20 -20.29 12.92
C SER A 9 26.10 -19.77 11.47
N PRO A 10 27.22 -19.37 10.82
CA PRO A 10 27.25 -18.99 9.41
C PRO A 10 26.80 -20.10 8.47
N ASP A 11 27.16 -21.35 8.77
CA ASP A 11 26.78 -22.51 7.95
C ASP A 11 25.26 -22.74 7.97
N ARG A 12 24.63 -22.53 9.13
CA ARG A 12 23.20 -22.64 9.28
C ARG A 12 22.47 -21.51 8.57
N LEU A 13 23.02 -20.31 8.59
CA LEU A 13 22.51 -19.17 7.83
C LEU A 13 22.58 -19.44 6.31
N ALA A 14 23.70 -20.01 5.85
CA ALA A 14 23.87 -20.41 4.45
C ALA A 14 22.85 -21.50 4.04
N GLN A 15 22.56 -22.48 4.92
CA GLN A 15 21.52 -23.49 4.66
C GLN A 15 20.13 -22.86 4.56
N ILE A 16 19.80 -21.89 5.41
CA ILE A 16 18.52 -21.17 5.34
C ILE A 16 18.41 -20.36 4.03
N ALA A 17 19.50 -19.71 3.62
CA ALA A 17 19.53 -18.97 2.36
C ALA A 17 19.34 -19.90 1.15
N ALA A 18 20.05 -21.04 1.11
CA ALA A 18 19.90 -22.03 0.05
C ALA A 18 18.48 -22.61 -0.02
N TYR A 19 17.86 -22.92 1.14
CA TYR A 19 16.48 -23.38 1.20
C TYR A 19 15.52 -22.34 0.62
N ASN A 20 15.65 -21.06 1.00
CA ASN A 20 14.81 -20.00 0.48
C ASN A 20 15.00 -19.78 -1.04
N GLU A 21 16.25 -19.93 -1.54
CA GLU A 21 16.54 -19.88 -2.98
C GLU A 21 15.82 -21.03 -3.72
N ASP A 22 15.88 -22.24 -3.18
CA ASP A 22 15.19 -23.41 -3.75
C ASP A 22 13.68 -23.21 -3.79
N ASP A 23 13.07 -22.68 -2.72
CA ASP A 23 11.63 -22.36 -2.65
C ASP A 23 11.20 -21.34 -3.72
N VAL A 24 11.96 -20.27 -3.87
CA VAL A 24 11.71 -19.25 -4.90
C VAL A 24 11.87 -19.85 -6.30
N ALA A 25 12.91 -20.66 -6.52
CA ALA A 25 13.14 -21.34 -7.79
C ALA A 25 12.02 -22.36 -8.11
N ALA A 26 11.54 -23.10 -7.11
CA ALA A 26 10.42 -24.02 -7.25
C ALA A 26 9.13 -23.30 -7.63
N THR A 27 8.81 -22.20 -6.95
CA THR A 27 7.65 -21.35 -7.25
C THR A 27 7.69 -20.81 -8.68
N ARG A 28 8.87 -20.35 -9.14
CA ARG A 28 9.07 -19.91 -10.51
C ARG A 28 8.83 -21.02 -11.52
N LYS A 29 9.36 -22.23 -11.26
CA LYS A 29 9.17 -23.39 -12.14
C LYS A 29 7.70 -23.79 -12.25
N VAL A 30 6.95 -23.79 -11.14
CA VAL A 30 5.51 -24.06 -11.13
C VAL A 30 4.77 -23.02 -11.95
N ARG A 31 5.06 -21.73 -11.78
CA ARG A 31 4.48 -20.65 -12.59
C ARG A 31 4.75 -20.88 -14.08
N ASP A 32 6.00 -21.12 -14.46
CA ASP A 32 6.40 -21.27 -15.85
C ASP A 32 5.76 -22.52 -16.48
N TRP A 33 5.62 -23.59 -15.71
CA TRP A 33 4.88 -24.78 -16.12
C TRP A 33 3.39 -24.50 -16.32
N LEU A 34 2.72 -23.80 -15.40
CA LEU A 34 1.31 -23.40 -15.55
C LEU A 34 1.09 -22.49 -16.76
N VAL A 35 2.00 -21.53 -16.98
CA VAL A 35 1.98 -20.68 -18.18
C VAL A 35 2.13 -21.51 -19.46
N GLY A 36 2.98 -22.55 -19.45
CA GLY A 36 3.15 -23.45 -20.59
C GLY A 36 1.97 -24.38 -20.86
N LEU A 37 1.08 -24.61 -19.88
CA LEU A 37 -0.16 -25.37 -20.06
C LEU A 37 -1.31 -24.49 -20.61
N ARG A 38 -1.14 -23.19 -20.63
CA ARG A 38 -2.16 -22.26 -21.08
C ARG A 38 -2.39 -22.42 -22.59
N PRO A 39 -3.64 -22.52 -23.06
CA PRO A 39 -3.94 -22.50 -24.48
C PRO A 39 -3.52 -21.18 -25.14
N ASP A 40 -2.96 -21.25 -26.35
CA ASP A 40 -2.45 -20.08 -27.08
C ASP A 40 -3.54 -19.07 -27.43
N ASP A 41 -4.78 -19.54 -27.59
CA ASP A 41 -5.97 -18.74 -27.91
C ASP A 41 -6.61 -18.07 -26.70
N LEU A 42 -6.14 -18.39 -25.49
CA LEU A 42 -6.64 -17.77 -24.26
C LEU A 42 -5.95 -16.41 -24.03
N ASN A 43 -6.68 -15.34 -24.13
CA ASN A 43 -6.15 -14.00 -23.84
C ASN A 43 -5.78 -13.83 -22.37
N TRP A 44 -4.72 -13.05 -22.09
CA TRP A 44 -4.41 -12.68 -20.72
C TRP A 44 -5.53 -11.81 -20.13
N PRO A 45 -5.96 -12.06 -18.89
CA PRO A 45 -6.88 -11.16 -18.20
C PRO A 45 -6.34 -9.71 -18.26
N GLY A 46 -7.20 -8.78 -18.67
CA GLY A 46 -6.81 -7.37 -18.78
C GLY A 46 -6.39 -6.91 -20.17
N ASN A 47 -6.22 -7.79 -21.16
CA ASN A 47 -6.09 -7.38 -22.55
C ASN A 47 -7.46 -6.87 -23.05
N GLY A 48 -7.57 -5.56 -23.23
CA GLY A 48 -8.80 -4.88 -23.65
C GLY A 48 -9.53 -4.12 -22.54
N ILE A 49 -8.98 -4.09 -21.33
CA ILE A 49 -9.49 -3.20 -20.29
C ILE A 49 -8.78 -1.85 -20.46
N GLU A 50 -9.45 -0.92 -21.09
CA GLU A 50 -9.09 0.48 -21.02
C GLU A 50 -9.41 0.95 -19.60
N SER A 51 -8.40 1.10 -18.75
CA SER A 51 -8.57 1.83 -17.50
C SER A 51 -8.73 3.30 -17.84
N GLU A 52 -9.90 3.89 -17.57
CA GLU A 52 -10.14 5.35 -17.74
C GLU A 52 -9.19 6.23 -16.90
N GLU A 53 -8.43 5.65 -16.00
CA GLU A 53 -7.29 6.28 -15.32
C GLU A 53 -5.96 5.76 -15.92
N ALA A 54 -5.84 5.76 -17.23
CA ALA A 54 -4.54 5.78 -17.83
C ALA A 54 -3.88 7.11 -17.46
N VAL A 55 -3.08 7.08 -16.40
CA VAL A 55 -2.06 8.12 -16.11
C VAL A 55 -1.01 8.04 -17.25
N GLY A 56 -1.44 7.74 -18.47
CA GLY A 56 -0.56 7.34 -19.56
C GLY A 56 -0.01 8.49 -20.35
N ASP A 57 -0.81 9.48 -20.66
CA ASP A 57 -0.42 10.50 -21.65
C ASP A 57 0.06 11.84 -21.05
N GLU A 58 -0.12 12.05 -19.76
CA GLU A 58 0.23 13.35 -19.14
C GLU A 58 1.65 13.41 -18.57
N TYR A 59 2.35 12.26 -18.51
CA TYR A 59 3.69 12.17 -17.94
C TYR A 59 4.59 11.26 -18.79
N ASP A 60 5.02 11.74 -19.94
CA ASP A 60 6.24 11.22 -20.56
C ASP A 60 7.45 11.69 -19.74
N VAL A 61 7.76 10.95 -18.70
CA VAL A 61 8.89 11.24 -17.80
C VAL A 61 10.18 10.62 -18.29
N GLY A 62 10.32 10.35 -19.58
CA GLY A 62 11.53 9.76 -20.16
C GLY A 62 11.76 8.30 -19.74
N GLN A 63 10.69 7.53 -19.58
CA GLN A 63 10.79 6.11 -19.21
C GLN A 63 11.65 5.32 -20.20
N ASP A 64 11.46 5.52 -21.50
CA ASP A 64 12.22 4.84 -22.54
C ASP A 64 13.72 5.17 -22.46
N GLU A 65 14.06 6.42 -22.15
CA GLU A 65 15.45 6.84 -21.93
C GLU A 65 16.06 6.14 -20.72
N LEU A 66 15.32 6.07 -19.60
CA LEU A 66 15.77 5.34 -18.40
C LEU A 66 15.93 3.83 -18.67
N LEU A 67 15.06 3.21 -19.44
CA LEU A 67 15.18 1.81 -19.84
C LEU A 67 16.36 1.54 -20.78
N GLY A 68 16.87 2.57 -21.43
CA GLY A 68 18.09 2.51 -22.26
C GLY A 68 19.39 2.39 -21.46
N TYR A 69 19.40 2.67 -20.17
CA TYR A 69 20.58 2.51 -19.31
C TYR A 69 20.95 1.03 -19.11
N PRO A 70 22.22 0.74 -18.72
CA PRO A 70 22.70 -0.64 -18.54
C PRO A 70 21.83 -1.44 -17.58
N GLU A 71 21.74 -2.76 -17.82
CA GLU A 71 21.06 -3.67 -16.90
C GLU A 71 21.69 -3.62 -15.49
N GLY A 72 20.84 -3.55 -14.46
CA GLY A 72 21.27 -3.43 -13.07
C GLY A 72 21.62 -2.02 -12.62
N SER A 73 21.57 -1.02 -13.51
CA SER A 73 21.78 0.38 -13.10
C SER A 73 20.59 0.93 -12.33
N PRO A 74 20.78 1.90 -11.41
CA PRO A 74 19.71 2.59 -10.70
C PRO A 74 18.72 3.28 -11.64
N GLU A 75 19.21 3.86 -12.73
CA GLU A 75 18.43 4.56 -13.74
C GLU A 75 17.44 3.61 -14.43
N ARG A 76 17.95 2.45 -14.87
CA ARG A 76 17.10 1.43 -15.50
C ARG A 76 16.09 0.84 -14.51
N LEU A 77 16.48 0.63 -13.26
CA LEU A 77 15.55 0.22 -12.20
C LEU A 77 14.44 1.25 -12.02
N LEU A 78 14.76 2.54 -12.03
CA LEU A 78 13.78 3.62 -11.96
C LEU A 78 12.79 3.58 -13.14
N GLY A 79 13.27 3.34 -14.37
CA GLY A 79 12.43 3.13 -15.54
C GLY A 79 11.41 2.00 -15.36
N HIS A 80 11.84 0.86 -14.78
CA HIS A 80 10.92 -0.23 -14.44
C HIS A 80 9.94 0.11 -13.32
N LEU A 81 10.33 0.95 -12.35
CA LEU A 81 9.49 1.35 -11.24
C LEU A 81 8.38 2.32 -11.67
N LEU A 82 8.61 3.15 -12.69
CA LEU A 82 7.59 4.03 -13.25
C LEU A 82 6.37 3.25 -13.73
N ASP A 83 6.58 2.07 -14.32
CA ASP A 83 5.55 1.20 -14.85
C ASP A 83 5.00 0.19 -13.82
N TYR A 84 5.63 0.09 -12.64
CA TYR A 84 5.28 -0.89 -11.62
C TYR A 84 3.83 -0.75 -11.15
N TRP A 85 3.40 0.47 -10.81
CA TRP A 85 2.08 0.71 -10.27
C TRP A 85 0.96 0.46 -11.26
N TRP A 86 1.21 0.70 -12.53
CA TRP A 86 0.25 0.42 -13.59
C TRP A 86 0.07 -1.10 -13.79
N ARG A 87 1.14 -1.87 -13.70
CA ARG A 87 1.06 -3.33 -13.73
C ARG A 87 0.31 -3.88 -12.52
N GLU A 88 0.55 -3.32 -11.33
CA GLU A 88 -0.17 -3.68 -10.10
C GLU A 88 -1.67 -3.33 -10.20
N ASP A 89 -2.01 -2.16 -10.72
CA ASP A 89 -3.42 -1.78 -10.93
C ASP A 89 -4.13 -2.74 -11.89
N ARG A 90 -3.49 -3.12 -12.99
CA ARG A 90 -4.04 -4.11 -13.93
C ARG A 90 -4.28 -5.47 -13.27
N ALA A 91 -3.37 -5.96 -12.46
CA ALA A 91 -3.54 -7.22 -11.75
C ALA A 91 -4.72 -7.14 -10.76
N HIS A 92 -4.85 -6.04 -10.04
CA HIS A 92 -5.99 -5.79 -9.15
C HIS A 92 -7.31 -5.70 -9.92
N MET A 93 -7.32 -4.98 -11.05
CA MET A 93 -8.50 -4.86 -11.91
C MET A 93 -8.94 -6.23 -12.46
N ALA A 94 -8.00 -7.05 -12.91
CA ALA A 94 -8.32 -8.40 -13.38
C ALA A 94 -8.99 -9.26 -12.29
N GLN A 95 -8.56 -9.14 -11.03
CA GLN A 95 -9.19 -9.81 -9.90
C GLN A 95 -10.62 -9.31 -9.64
N LEU A 96 -10.85 -8.00 -9.69
CA LEU A 96 -12.18 -7.42 -9.53
C LEU A 96 -13.14 -7.88 -10.65
N ILE A 97 -12.66 -7.89 -11.89
CA ILE A 97 -13.45 -8.36 -13.04
C ILE A 97 -13.79 -9.83 -12.89
N ALA A 98 -12.80 -10.68 -12.61
CA ALA A 98 -13.01 -12.11 -12.45
C ALA A 98 -14.04 -12.40 -11.35
N ARG A 99 -13.97 -11.66 -10.24
CA ARG A 99 -14.97 -11.75 -9.16
C ARG A 99 -16.36 -11.35 -9.63
N LEU A 100 -16.51 -10.19 -10.29
CA LEU A 100 -17.80 -9.67 -10.72
C LEU A 100 -18.42 -10.47 -11.89
N GLN A 101 -17.62 -11.26 -12.61
CA GLN A 101 -18.06 -12.17 -13.67
C GLN A 101 -18.34 -13.59 -13.18
N ALA A 102 -18.18 -13.86 -11.88
CA ALA A 102 -18.50 -15.17 -11.30
C ALA A 102 -19.99 -15.50 -11.45
N PRO A 103 -20.36 -16.80 -11.42
CA PRO A 103 -21.76 -17.21 -11.48
C PRO A 103 -22.59 -16.54 -10.36
N PRO A 104 -23.90 -16.26 -10.60
CA PRO A 104 -24.74 -15.60 -9.59
C PRO A 104 -24.79 -16.32 -8.24
N SER A 105 -24.70 -17.65 -8.21
CA SER A 105 -24.61 -18.45 -6.98
C SER A 105 -23.38 -18.08 -6.17
N ASP A 106 -22.24 -17.98 -6.81
CA ASP A 106 -20.94 -17.70 -6.18
C ASP A 106 -20.88 -16.26 -5.68
N LEU A 107 -21.51 -15.33 -6.42
CA LEU A 107 -21.62 -13.92 -6.00
C LEU A 107 -22.43 -13.75 -4.71
N LEU A 108 -23.46 -14.57 -4.49
CA LEU A 108 -24.28 -14.54 -3.27
C LEU A 108 -23.53 -15.08 -2.05
N GLU A 109 -22.56 -15.95 -2.26
CA GLU A 109 -21.72 -16.54 -1.22
C GLU A 109 -20.41 -15.78 -0.97
N ASP A 110 -20.03 -14.86 -1.89
CA ASP A 110 -18.81 -14.04 -1.73
C ASP A 110 -19.07 -12.88 -0.74
N PRO A 111 -18.44 -12.89 0.45
CA PRO A 111 -18.69 -11.88 1.48
C PRO A 111 -18.21 -10.49 1.09
N LEU A 112 -17.40 -10.35 0.04
CA LEU A 112 -16.89 -9.08 -0.47
C LEU A 112 -17.73 -8.51 -1.61
N THR A 113 -18.78 -9.22 -2.04
CA THR A 113 -19.64 -8.81 -3.16
C THR A 113 -21.09 -8.67 -2.70
N VAL A 114 -21.74 -7.65 -3.21
CA VAL A 114 -23.17 -7.39 -3.01
C VAL A 114 -23.89 -7.49 -4.34
N VAL A 115 -24.85 -8.41 -4.44
CA VAL A 115 -25.73 -8.56 -5.61
C VAL A 115 -26.88 -7.55 -5.50
N CYS A 116 -27.23 -6.92 -6.63
CA CYS A 116 -28.36 -6.01 -6.73
C CYS A 116 -29.56 -6.74 -7.33
N SER A 117 -30.71 -6.73 -6.64
CA SER A 117 -31.94 -7.43 -7.08
C SER A 117 -32.99 -6.52 -7.72
N SER A 118 -32.75 -5.22 -7.73
CA SER A 118 -33.67 -4.23 -8.31
C SER A 118 -32.94 -3.14 -9.09
N SER A 119 -33.65 -2.42 -9.94
CA SER A 119 -33.20 -1.15 -10.49
C SER A 119 -33.01 -0.09 -9.41
N GLY A 120 -31.97 0.72 -9.54
CA GLY A 120 -31.59 1.71 -8.55
C GLY A 120 -32.58 2.87 -8.45
N LYS A 121 -33.06 3.18 -7.26
CA LYS A 121 -33.86 4.37 -6.96
C LYS A 121 -32.96 5.54 -6.62
N LEU A 122 -33.11 6.64 -7.37
CA LEU A 122 -32.36 7.87 -7.09
C LEU A 122 -32.79 8.44 -5.73
N LEU A 123 -31.82 8.71 -4.89
CA LEU A 123 -32.00 9.38 -3.59
C LEU A 123 -31.44 10.80 -3.68
N PRO A 124 -32.11 11.78 -3.06
CA PRO A 124 -31.58 13.14 -2.98
C PRO A 124 -30.30 13.18 -2.15
N PRO A 125 -29.41 14.16 -2.37
CA PRO A 125 -28.29 14.41 -1.50
C PRO A 125 -28.73 14.59 -0.05
N SER A 126 -28.01 14.03 0.90
CA SER A 126 -28.31 14.16 2.33
C SER A 126 -27.08 14.50 3.14
N GLY A 127 -27.25 15.36 4.15
CA GLY A 127 -26.17 15.78 5.04
C GLY A 127 -25.06 16.53 4.32
N ARG A 128 -23.80 16.10 4.52
CA ARG A 128 -22.61 16.69 3.87
C ARG A 128 -22.33 16.14 2.46
N GLN A 129 -23.06 15.10 2.05
CA GLN A 129 -22.87 14.49 0.73
C GLN A 129 -23.57 15.34 -0.35
N ARG A 130 -22.80 15.87 -1.28
CA ARG A 130 -23.30 16.72 -2.37
C ARG A 130 -23.74 15.93 -3.60
N ALA A 131 -23.18 14.74 -3.82
CA ALA A 131 -23.53 13.89 -4.96
C ALA A 131 -24.84 13.12 -4.69
N PRO A 132 -25.71 12.96 -5.72
CA PRO A 132 -26.86 12.06 -5.63
C PRO A 132 -26.41 10.64 -5.32
N ARG A 133 -27.31 9.84 -4.76
CA ARG A 133 -27.09 8.42 -4.47
C ARG A 133 -28.16 7.60 -5.16
N ARG A 134 -27.83 6.36 -5.51
CA ARG A 134 -28.83 5.37 -5.91
C ARG A 134 -28.84 4.23 -4.91
N ARG A 135 -30.06 3.81 -4.53
CA ARG A 135 -30.29 2.68 -3.64
C ARG A 135 -30.80 1.49 -4.46
N PHE A 136 -30.16 0.36 -4.26
CA PHE A 136 -30.49 -0.94 -4.86
C PHE A 136 -30.95 -1.88 -3.75
N ASP A 137 -31.99 -2.66 -4.01
CA ASP A 137 -32.39 -3.72 -3.08
C ASP A 137 -31.43 -4.90 -3.20
N MET A 138 -31.19 -5.58 -2.08
CA MET A 138 -30.28 -6.71 -1.98
C MET A 138 -31.07 -7.98 -1.67
N PRO A 139 -30.77 -9.14 -2.30
CA PRO A 139 -31.26 -10.43 -1.86
C PRO A 139 -30.64 -10.80 -0.51
N VAL A 140 -31.13 -11.89 0.09
CA VAL A 140 -30.45 -12.51 1.23
C VAL A 140 -29.14 -13.12 0.72
N GLN A 141 -28.02 -12.67 1.28
CA GLN A 141 -26.67 -13.08 0.86
C GLN A 141 -25.68 -12.97 2.02
N VAL A 142 -24.52 -13.60 1.83
CA VAL A 142 -23.40 -13.46 2.78
C VAL A 142 -22.71 -12.13 2.55
N ILE A 143 -22.45 -11.39 3.61
CA ILE A 143 -21.65 -10.15 3.58
C ILE A 143 -20.67 -10.13 4.74
N ASP A 144 -19.50 -9.54 4.53
CA ASP A 144 -18.51 -9.33 5.59
C ASP A 144 -18.85 -8.02 6.35
N PRO A 145 -19.31 -8.10 7.63
CA PRO A 145 -19.72 -6.93 8.38
C PRO A 145 -18.54 -6.00 8.74
N GLU A 146 -17.30 -6.48 8.64
CA GLU A 146 -16.12 -5.62 8.85
C GLU A 146 -15.81 -4.77 7.62
N LYS A 147 -16.21 -5.22 6.44
CA LYS A 147 -15.99 -4.52 5.17
C LYS A 147 -17.20 -3.69 4.75
N TRP A 148 -18.38 -4.22 4.94
CA TRP A 148 -19.63 -3.56 4.56
C TRP A 148 -20.29 -2.92 5.79
N SER A 149 -20.43 -1.61 5.78
CA SER A 149 -21.03 -0.82 6.85
C SER A 149 -21.95 0.27 6.28
N ASP A 150 -22.61 0.98 7.16
CA ASP A 150 -23.39 2.18 6.84
C ASP A 150 -22.52 3.40 6.48
N LEU A 151 -21.19 3.29 6.70
CA LEU A 151 -20.22 4.29 6.28
C LEU A 151 -19.82 4.07 4.82
N PRO A 152 -19.60 5.16 4.04
CA PRO A 152 -19.15 5.05 2.67
C PRO A 152 -17.79 4.38 2.55
N ILE A 153 -17.73 3.30 1.80
CA ILE A 153 -16.51 2.56 1.44
C ILE A 153 -16.27 2.66 -0.05
N LYS A 154 -15.07 2.32 -0.49
CA LYS A 154 -14.76 2.21 -1.91
C LYS A 154 -15.28 0.89 -2.47
N VAL A 155 -15.99 0.98 -3.57
CA VAL A 155 -16.56 -0.18 -4.27
C VAL A 155 -16.31 -0.08 -5.77
N ALA A 156 -16.46 -1.21 -6.47
CA ALA A 156 -16.40 -1.27 -7.91
C ALA A 156 -17.50 -2.18 -8.47
N TYR A 157 -17.95 -1.88 -9.69
CA TYR A 157 -18.88 -2.72 -10.44
C TYR A 157 -18.58 -2.71 -11.93
N LEU A 158 -19.08 -3.71 -12.66
CA LEU A 158 -19.01 -3.80 -14.11
C LEU A 158 -20.25 -3.19 -14.73
N THR A 159 -20.03 -2.39 -15.76
CA THR A 159 -21.08 -1.93 -16.66
C THR A 159 -21.44 -3.03 -17.67
N ALA A 160 -22.57 -2.90 -18.35
CA ALA A 160 -23.01 -3.88 -19.35
C ALA A 160 -22.05 -4.01 -20.54
N ASP A 161 -21.28 -2.97 -20.84
CA ASP A 161 -20.21 -2.95 -21.85
C ASP A 161 -18.84 -3.40 -21.32
N GLY A 162 -18.80 -3.89 -20.09
CA GLY A 162 -17.61 -4.50 -19.49
C GLY A 162 -16.61 -3.52 -18.87
N ARG A 163 -16.94 -2.23 -18.79
CA ARG A 163 -16.08 -1.25 -18.10
C ARG A 163 -16.23 -1.36 -16.59
N ILE A 164 -15.14 -1.13 -15.85
CA ILE A 164 -15.18 -1.01 -14.40
C ILE A 164 -15.48 0.43 -13.98
N VAL A 165 -16.48 0.58 -13.11
CA VAL A 165 -16.78 1.83 -12.42
C VAL A 165 -16.37 1.72 -10.97
N ARG A 166 -15.57 2.68 -10.49
CA ARG A 166 -15.16 2.83 -9.09
C ARG A 166 -15.98 3.95 -8.46
N THR A 167 -16.61 3.69 -7.32
CA THR A 167 -17.47 4.67 -6.64
C THR A 167 -17.45 4.47 -5.13
N GLY A 168 -18.16 5.32 -4.40
CA GLY A 168 -18.47 5.12 -2.98
C GLY A 168 -19.75 4.30 -2.81
N GLY A 169 -19.75 3.38 -1.86
CA GLY A 169 -20.93 2.59 -1.52
C GLY A 169 -21.07 2.38 -0.01
N SER A 170 -22.28 2.12 0.45
CA SER A 170 -22.57 1.73 1.83
C SER A 170 -23.80 0.84 1.87
N ILE A 171 -23.93 0.02 2.90
CA ILE A 171 -25.16 -0.73 3.17
C ILE A 171 -26.04 0.10 4.09
N ASP A 172 -27.33 0.18 3.81
CA ASP A 172 -28.26 0.92 4.65
C ASP A 172 -28.44 0.24 6.03
N ALA A 173 -28.94 1.00 7.00
CA ALA A 173 -29.11 0.52 8.37
C ALA A 173 -30.04 -0.72 8.49
N THR A 174 -30.80 -1.04 7.46
CA THR A 174 -31.65 -2.25 7.44
C THR A 174 -30.91 -3.49 6.99
N GLY A 175 -29.70 -3.35 6.45
CA GLY A 175 -28.91 -4.44 5.86
C GLY A 175 -29.51 -5.02 4.57
N ARG A 176 -30.47 -4.32 3.94
CA ARG A 176 -31.21 -4.78 2.75
C ARG A 176 -31.08 -3.88 1.54
N GLY A 177 -30.36 -2.79 1.65
CA GLY A 177 -30.13 -1.83 0.58
C GLY A 177 -28.68 -1.44 0.45
N LEU A 178 -28.19 -1.47 -0.78
CA LEU A 178 -26.90 -0.92 -1.17
C LEU A 178 -27.12 0.50 -1.69
N GLU A 179 -26.45 1.47 -1.11
CA GLU A 179 -26.44 2.85 -1.58
C GLU A 179 -25.12 3.16 -2.25
N LEU A 180 -25.15 3.58 -3.51
CA LEU A 180 -23.98 3.99 -4.28
C LEU A 180 -23.98 5.50 -4.51
N SER A 181 -22.80 6.13 -4.41
CA SER A 181 -22.61 7.49 -4.91
C SER A 181 -22.80 7.48 -6.44
N TRP A 182 -23.70 8.33 -6.94
CA TRP A 182 -24.09 8.33 -8.33
C TRP A 182 -23.91 9.73 -8.93
N GLY A 183 -22.77 9.95 -9.58
CA GLY A 183 -22.52 11.21 -10.28
C GLY A 183 -23.22 11.26 -11.63
N ASP A 184 -23.53 12.46 -12.09
CA ASP A 184 -24.11 12.71 -13.42
C ASP A 184 -23.03 12.65 -14.54
N GLY A 185 -21.81 12.23 -14.21
CA GLY A 185 -20.72 12.12 -15.15
C GLY A 185 -20.88 10.95 -16.14
N PRO A 186 -20.12 10.95 -17.24
CA PRO A 186 -20.16 9.89 -18.26
C PRO A 186 -19.82 8.50 -17.70
N THR A 187 -19.15 8.43 -16.58
CA THR A 187 -18.74 7.19 -15.89
C THR A 187 -19.93 6.35 -15.42
N ASN A 188 -21.02 6.99 -15.00
CA ASN A 188 -22.21 6.30 -14.48
C ASN A 188 -23.41 6.36 -15.45
N ALA A 189 -23.23 6.98 -16.62
CA ALA A 189 -24.32 7.17 -17.56
C ALA A 189 -24.80 5.84 -18.13
N GLY A 190 -25.97 5.42 -17.67
CA GLY A 190 -26.78 4.40 -18.34
C GLY A 190 -26.56 2.94 -17.90
N THR A 191 -25.67 2.62 -16.96
CA THR A 191 -25.43 1.22 -16.58
C THR A 191 -25.56 0.98 -15.09
N GLU A 192 -26.67 0.34 -14.70
CA GLU A 192 -26.89 -0.10 -13.35
C GLU A 192 -26.12 -1.40 -13.06
N PRO A 193 -25.47 -1.53 -11.88
CA PRO A 193 -24.75 -2.74 -11.54
C PRO A 193 -25.71 -3.91 -11.25
N THR A 194 -25.33 -5.11 -11.67
CA THR A 194 -25.92 -6.36 -11.20
C THR A 194 -25.27 -6.86 -9.91
N ALA A 195 -24.00 -6.54 -9.73
CA ALA A 195 -23.24 -6.83 -8.53
C ALA A 195 -22.18 -5.75 -8.30
N VAL A 196 -21.83 -5.52 -7.04
CA VAL A 196 -20.84 -4.53 -6.60
C VAL A 196 -19.89 -5.20 -5.64
N THR A 197 -18.59 -5.07 -5.86
CA THR A 197 -17.59 -5.64 -4.97
C THR A 197 -16.83 -4.58 -4.18
N PHE A 198 -16.40 -4.95 -2.98
CA PHE A 198 -15.51 -4.13 -2.17
C PHE A 198 -14.19 -3.86 -2.92
N ASN A 199 -13.77 -2.61 -2.96
CA ASN A 199 -12.55 -2.18 -3.61
C ASN A 199 -11.59 -1.55 -2.61
N ASN A 200 -10.57 -2.28 -2.21
CA ASN A 200 -9.54 -1.80 -1.29
C ASN A 200 -8.37 -1.10 -2.00
N TRP A 201 -8.46 -0.86 -3.31
CA TRP A 201 -7.39 -0.23 -4.07
C TRP A 201 -7.09 1.19 -3.58
N ILE A 202 -5.82 1.44 -3.36
CA ILE A 202 -5.31 2.78 -3.03
C ILE A 202 -4.69 3.34 -4.30
N SER A 203 -5.18 4.51 -4.75
CA SER A 203 -4.65 5.18 -5.93
C SER A 203 -3.13 5.32 -5.87
N SER A 204 -2.47 4.96 -6.95
CA SER A 204 -1.02 5.06 -7.12
C SER A 204 -0.55 6.43 -7.63
N ALA A 205 -1.45 7.34 -7.98
CA ALA A 205 -1.13 8.62 -8.62
C ALA A 205 -0.08 9.45 -7.84
N SER A 206 -0.19 9.53 -6.51
CA SER A 206 0.80 10.24 -5.69
C SER A 206 2.18 9.56 -5.68
N LYS A 207 2.21 8.24 -5.74
CA LYS A 207 3.44 7.45 -5.79
C LYS A 207 4.11 7.59 -7.15
N PHE A 208 3.32 7.51 -8.23
CA PHE A 208 3.81 7.77 -9.58
C PHE A 208 4.39 9.17 -9.69
N LYS A 209 3.69 10.20 -9.21
CA LYS A 209 4.19 11.58 -9.22
C LYS A 209 5.52 11.72 -8.46
N ALA A 210 5.69 11.04 -7.34
CA ALA A 210 6.94 11.04 -6.59
C ALA A 210 8.08 10.36 -7.39
N LEU A 211 7.80 9.24 -8.05
CA LEU A 211 8.78 8.58 -8.92
C LEU A 211 9.11 9.43 -10.15
N ALA A 212 8.13 10.09 -10.75
CA ALA A 212 8.33 11.02 -11.86
C ALA A 212 9.29 12.17 -11.49
N THR A 213 9.12 12.75 -10.30
CA THR A 213 10.04 13.79 -9.81
C THR A 213 11.48 13.26 -9.66
N VAL A 214 11.66 12.01 -9.23
CA VAL A 214 13.00 11.38 -9.16
C VAL A 214 13.56 11.15 -10.56
N ALA A 215 12.71 10.70 -11.51
CA ALA A 215 13.10 10.48 -12.89
C ALA A 215 13.56 11.77 -13.58
N GLU A 216 12.79 12.86 -13.42
CA GLU A 216 13.15 14.19 -13.91
C GLU A 216 14.50 14.66 -13.34
N ALA A 217 14.76 14.43 -12.06
CA ALA A 217 16.03 14.79 -11.44
C ALA A 217 17.20 13.98 -12.01
N VAL A 218 17.04 12.67 -12.19
CA VAL A 218 18.05 11.77 -12.76
C VAL A 218 18.37 12.16 -14.21
N LEU A 219 17.36 12.34 -15.06
CA LEU A 219 17.53 12.70 -16.46
C LEU A 219 18.07 14.12 -16.63
N GLY A 220 17.68 15.03 -15.74
CA GLY A 220 18.20 16.40 -15.70
C GLY A 220 19.59 16.53 -15.06
N ALA A 221 20.25 15.43 -14.68
CA ALA A 221 21.52 15.39 -13.96
C ALA A 221 21.54 16.29 -12.70
N THR A 222 20.42 16.33 -12.00
CA THR A 222 20.28 17.02 -10.71
C THR A 222 20.19 16.01 -9.57
N ASP A 223 20.26 16.47 -8.34
CA ASP A 223 20.22 15.59 -7.15
C ASP A 223 18.84 14.92 -7.00
N PRO A 224 18.73 13.58 -7.15
CA PRO A 224 17.49 12.84 -6.95
C PRO A 224 17.16 12.63 -5.46
N GLY A 225 17.95 13.15 -4.54
CA GLY A 225 17.79 13.06 -3.11
C GLY A 225 17.92 11.64 -2.57
N VAL A 226 17.35 11.42 -1.37
CA VAL A 226 17.41 10.13 -0.67
C VAL A 226 16.83 8.98 -1.51
N ALA A 227 15.84 9.24 -2.37
CA ALA A 227 15.26 8.21 -3.23
C ALA A 227 16.29 7.67 -4.23
N GLY A 228 17.11 8.55 -4.83
CA GLY A 228 18.21 8.14 -5.70
C GLY A 228 19.29 7.33 -4.97
N GLU A 229 19.60 7.70 -3.74
CA GLU A 229 20.55 6.95 -2.91
C GLU A 229 20.05 5.52 -2.58
N ILE A 230 18.75 5.38 -2.29
CA ILE A 230 18.12 4.07 -2.06
C ILE A 230 18.16 3.24 -3.34
N LEU A 231 17.82 3.81 -4.48
CA LEU A 231 17.88 3.12 -5.78
C LEU A 231 19.30 2.66 -6.13
N ALA A 232 20.30 3.49 -5.84
CA ALA A 232 21.71 3.18 -6.07
C ALA A 232 22.30 2.23 -5.01
N ASN A 233 21.51 1.85 -4.00
CA ASN A 233 21.97 1.05 -2.85
C ASN A 233 23.20 1.66 -2.17
N ASN A 234 23.21 2.99 -2.05
CA ASN A 234 24.31 3.71 -1.40
C ASN A 234 24.31 3.46 0.11
N LEU A 235 25.49 3.57 0.71
CA LEU A 235 25.60 3.58 2.16
C LEU A 235 25.02 4.87 2.74
N PRO A 236 24.50 4.83 3.98
CA PRO A 236 24.02 6.02 4.66
C PRO A 236 25.12 7.09 4.77
N ARG A 237 24.74 8.35 4.59
CA ARG A 237 25.62 9.49 4.82
C ARG A 237 25.45 10.00 6.24
N PHE A 238 26.56 10.38 6.85
CA PHE A 238 26.61 10.92 8.19
C PHE A 238 27.21 12.31 8.20
N LEU A 239 26.89 13.11 9.20
CA LEU A 239 27.54 14.39 9.47
C LEU A 239 29.05 14.18 9.58
N PRO A 240 29.88 15.15 9.15
CA PRO A 240 31.32 15.01 9.15
C PRO A 240 31.88 14.55 10.50
N GLY A 241 32.64 13.48 10.50
CA GLY A 241 33.31 12.94 11.70
C GLY A 241 32.42 12.14 12.65
N THR A 242 31.14 11.88 12.30
CA THR A 242 30.20 11.18 13.19
C THR A 242 29.81 9.77 12.71
N GLY A 243 30.14 9.44 11.48
CA GLY A 243 29.89 8.10 10.92
C GLY A 243 30.77 7.02 11.54
N PRO A 244 30.44 5.72 11.34
CA PRO A 244 31.25 4.63 11.84
C PRO A 244 32.64 4.64 11.18
N ALA A 245 33.67 4.42 11.98
CA ALA A 245 35.08 4.60 11.57
C ALA A 245 35.50 3.76 10.36
N ASN A 246 34.85 2.61 10.14
CA ASN A 246 35.17 1.68 9.05
C ASN A 246 34.02 1.52 8.04
N GLY A 247 32.97 2.40 8.10
CA GLY A 247 31.75 2.21 7.31
C GLY A 247 30.88 1.03 7.79
N ASP A 248 31.26 0.36 8.86
CA ASP A 248 30.52 -0.76 9.43
C ASP A 248 29.39 -0.23 10.30
N LEU A 249 28.17 -0.47 9.86
CA LEU A 249 26.96 -0.08 10.58
C LEU A 249 26.74 -1.06 11.74
N GLY A 250 27.12 -0.66 12.95
CA GLY A 250 26.85 -1.45 14.15
C GLY A 250 25.35 -1.76 14.31
N CYS A 251 25.07 -2.90 14.89
CA CYS A 251 23.70 -3.42 15.07
C CYS A 251 23.20 -3.39 16.52
N SER A 252 24.00 -2.94 17.48
CA SER A 252 23.51 -2.71 18.84
C SER A 252 22.56 -1.51 18.90
N LEU A 253 21.62 -1.51 19.83
CA LEU A 253 20.64 -0.43 19.96
C LEU A 253 21.33 0.95 20.12
N ASP A 254 22.37 1.02 20.94
CA ASP A 254 23.09 2.27 21.21
C ASP A 254 23.82 2.79 19.96
N GLU A 255 24.37 1.89 19.15
CA GLU A 255 25.01 2.26 17.89
C GLU A 255 23.98 2.74 16.88
N VAL A 256 22.87 2.04 16.73
CA VAL A 256 21.78 2.44 15.83
C VAL A 256 21.22 3.80 16.24
N CYS A 257 20.94 4.04 17.50
CA CYS A 257 20.48 5.34 18.02
C CYS A 257 21.46 6.47 17.71
N ARG A 258 22.76 6.25 17.93
CA ARG A 258 23.79 7.23 17.58
C ARG A 258 23.88 7.49 16.08
N GLN A 259 23.83 6.44 15.25
CA GLN A 259 23.89 6.56 13.79
C GLN A 259 22.70 7.35 13.26
N VAL A 260 21.47 7.03 13.69
CA VAL A 260 20.25 7.73 13.22
C VAL A 260 20.28 9.21 13.60
N ALA A 261 20.79 9.57 14.78
CA ALA A 261 20.89 10.97 15.23
C ALA A 261 21.89 11.80 14.39
N HIS A 262 22.79 11.16 13.68
CA HIS A 262 23.85 11.81 12.91
C HIS A 262 23.74 11.64 11.40
N LEU A 263 22.60 11.15 10.90
CA LEU A 263 22.34 11.07 9.45
C LEU A 263 22.34 12.48 8.83
N ASP A 264 23.06 12.63 7.71
CA ASP A 264 23.09 13.87 6.92
C ASP A 264 22.18 13.75 5.72
N ARG A 265 20.89 14.09 5.87
CA ARG A 265 19.85 14.00 4.82
C ARG A 265 19.88 12.65 4.09
N SER A 266 20.03 11.59 4.84
CA SER A 266 20.19 10.24 4.33
C SER A 266 19.24 9.28 5.04
N PHE A 267 19.41 7.99 4.84
CA PHE A 267 18.54 6.95 5.38
C PHE A 267 19.36 5.88 6.11
N LEU A 268 18.70 5.16 7.01
CA LEU A 268 19.22 3.93 7.59
C LEU A 268 18.16 2.84 7.45
N ALA A 269 18.46 1.80 6.67
CA ALA A 269 17.55 0.68 6.47
C ALA A 269 17.68 -0.33 7.61
N ILE A 270 16.57 -0.61 8.31
CA ILE A 270 16.50 -1.63 9.36
C ILE A 270 15.64 -2.77 8.84
N GLN A 271 16.29 -3.87 8.46
CA GLN A 271 15.64 -5.06 7.97
C GLN A 271 15.48 -6.10 9.09
N GLY A 272 14.37 -6.82 9.06
CA GLY A 272 14.15 -7.97 9.93
C GLY A 272 12.83 -8.66 9.62
N PRO A 273 12.75 -10.00 9.72
CA PRO A 273 11.52 -10.76 9.61
C PRO A 273 10.46 -10.31 10.64
N PRO A 274 9.20 -10.75 10.52
CA PRO A 274 8.22 -10.59 11.58
C PRO A 274 8.74 -11.14 12.92
N GLY A 275 8.46 -10.44 14.02
CA GLY A 275 8.88 -10.87 15.37
C GLY A 275 10.33 -10.56 15.77
N THR A 276 11.14 -9.95 14.92
CA THR A 276 12.55 -9.62 15.24
C THR A 276 12.74 -8.34 16.05
N GLY A 277 11.68 -7.75 16.59
CA GLY A 277 11.78 -6.57 17.43
C GLY A 277 11.93 -5.23 16.71
N LYS A 278 11.59 -5.12 15.42
CA LYS A 278 11.67 -3.85 14.68
C LYS A 278 10.89 -2.72 15.33
N THR A 279 9.67 -2.99 15.80
CA THR A 279 8.82 -2.02 16.51
C THR A 279 9.47 -1.59 17.82
N TRP A 280 10.00 -2.55 18.58
CA TRP A 280 10.74 -2.31 19.82
C TRP A 280 11.97 -1.43 19.58
N THR A 281 12.77 -1.72 18.56
CA THR A 281 13.94 -0.92 18.16
C THR A 281 13.51 0.47 17.69
N GLY A 282 12.47 0.54 16.85
CA GLY A 282 11.95 1.81 16.33
C GLY A 282 11.47 2.76 17.42
N ALA A 283 10.75 2.25 18.41
CA ALA A 283 10.28 3.05 19.56
C ALA A 283 11.43 3.66 20.36
N ARG A 284 12.52 2.91 20.56
CA ARG A 284 13.71 3.40 21.30
C ARG A 284 14.53 4.39 20.48
N ILE A 285 14.59 4.23 19.16
CA ILE A 285 15.14 5.24 18.26
C ILE A 285 14.34 6.53 18.36
N ILE A 286 13.00 6.45 18.30
CA ILE A 286 12.12 7.62 18.42
C ILE A 286 12.34 8.31 19.77
N HIS A 287 12.36 7.56 20.87
CA HIS A 287 12.65 8.11 22.19
C HIS A 287 13.99 8.87 22.21
N HIS A 288 15.06 8.27 21.67
CA HIS A 288 16.38 8.90 21.59
C HIS A 288 16.35 10.22 20.78
N LEU A 289 15.71 10.23 19.61
CA LEU A 289 15.60 11.41 18.75
C LEU A 289 14.75 12.53 19.37
N VAL A 290 13.62 12.18 19.98
CA VAL A 290 12.74 13.16 20.65
C VAL A 290 13.45 13.78 21.85
N LYS A 291 14.19 13.00 22.65
CA LYS A 291 15.03 13.54 23.74
C LYS A 291 16.13 14.46 23.24
N ALA A 292 16.64 14.25 22.04
CA ALA A 292 17.56 15.17 21.36
C ALA A 292 16.87 16.41 20.76
N GLY A 293 15.57 16.60 20.99
CA GLY A 293 14.79 17.74 20.50
C GLY A 293 14.34 17.62 19.03
N MET A 294 14.46 16.45 18.45
CA MET A 294 14.03 16.22 17.05
C MET A 294 12.53 15.94 16.97
N ARG A 295 11.94 16.32 15.85
CA ARG A 295 10.56 15.95 15.49
C ARG A 295 10.58 14.73 14.58
N VAL A 296 9.85 13.69 14.98
CA VAL A 296 9.80 12.40 14.28
C VAL A 296 8.44 12.21 13.64
N GLY A 297 8.40 11.86 12.34
CA GLY A 297 7.19 11.47 11.63
C GLY A 297 7.14 9.95 11.46
N ILE A 298 5.99 9.33 11.76
CA ILE A 298 5.73 7.92 11.57
C ILE A 298 4.79 7.75 10.38
N THR A 299 5.15 6.88 9.44
CA THR A 299 4.29 6.49 8.32
C THR A 299 4.33 4.99 8.10
N ALA A 300 3.20 4.41 7.69
CA ALA A 300 3.09 2.99 7.35
C ALA A 300 1.93 2.74 6.39
N PHE A 301 1.84 1.52 5.84
CA PHE A 301 0.73 1.10 4.98
C PHE A 301 -0.61 0.92 5.72
N SER A 302 -0.61 0.79 7.03
CA SER A 302 -1.85 0.65 7.82
C SER A 302 -1.80 1.51 9.08
N HIS A 303 -2.97 2.01 9.49
CA HIS A 303 -3.13 2.72 10.75
C HIS A 303 -2.70 1.86 11.94
N LYS A 304 -3.04 0.56 11.92
CA LYS A 304 -2.64 -0.38 12.98
C LYS A 304 -1.12 -0.46 13.17
N ALA A 305 -0.35 -0.42 12.08
CA ALA A 305 1.12 -0.43 12.19
C ALA A 305 1.66 0.88 12.78
N ILE A 306 1.03 2.01 12.46
CA ILE A 306 1.36 3.31 13.07
C ILE A 306 1.03 3.28 14.56
N ASP A 307 -0.16 2.80 14.92
CA ASP A 307 -0.63 2.71 16.30
C ASP A 307 0.28 1.82 17.14
N ASN A 308 0.60 0.63 16.66
CA ASN A 308 1.50 -0.29 17.35
C ASN A 308 2.88 0.34 17.65
N LEU A 309 3.43 1.12 16.72
CA LEU A 309 4.70 1.80 16.94
C LEU A 309 4.55 2.98 17.89
N LEU A 310 3.44 3.71 17.81
CA LEU A 310 3.17 4.84 18.71
C LEU A 310 2.95 4.34 20.14
N ASP A 311 2.14 3.28 20.32
CA ASP A 311 1.87 2.69 21.65
C ASP A 311 3.17 2.17 22.29
N GLU A 312 4.01 1.47 21.54
CA GLU A 312 5.33 1.03 22.03
C GLU A 312 6.21 2.23 22.37
N THR A 313 6.14 3.32 21.56
CA THR A 313 6.89 4.55 21.86
C THR A 313 6.43 5.17 23.18
N VAL A 314 5.13 5.30 23.41
CA VAL A 314 4.55 5.79 24.67
C VAL A 314 5.05 4.94 25.84
N SER A 315 4.99 3.61 25.71
CA SER A 315 5.48 2.69 26.75
C SER A 315 6.95 2.92 27.09
N VAL A 316 7.81 3.19 26.11
CA VAL A 316 9.24 3.52 26.37
C VAL A 316 9.38 4.82 27.15
N PHE A 317 8.59 5.85 26.83
CA PHE A 317 8.62 7.13 27.57
C PHE A 317 8.11 6.98 29.00
N GLU A 318 7.12 6.10 29.23
CA GLU A 318 6.62 5.77 30.58
C GLU A 318 7.68 5.00 31.38
N GLU A 319 8.28 3.94 30.81
CA GLU A 319 9.33 3.13 31.43
C GLU A 319 10.55 3.96 31.87
N THR A 320 10.90 4.97 31.07
CA THR A 320 12.05 5.84 31.32
C THR A 320 11.72 7.06 32.18
N GLY A 321 10.45 7.30 32.51
CA GLY A 321 9.99 8.48 33.26
C GLY A 321 10.05 9.79 32.45
N ASP A 322 10.14 9.70 31.13
CA ASP A 322 10.32 10.86 30.25
C ASP A 322 9.00 11.31 29.58
N LEU A 323 7.86 10.80 30.01
CA LEU A 323 6.54 11.02 29.37
C LEU A 323 6.20 12.51 29.20
N SER A 324 6.62 13.35 30.12
CA SER A 324 6.42 14.81 30.03
C SER A 324 7.13 15.48 28.86
N ASN A 325 8.09 14.80 28.25
CA ASN A 325 8.82 15.27 27.07
C ASN A 325 8.20 14.81 25.75
N LEU A 326 7.18 13.95 25.79
CA LEU A 326 6.51 13.45 24.60
C LEU A 326 5.28 14.29 24.26
N SER A 327 5.26 14.86 23.06
CA SER A 327 4.05 15.43 22.46
C SER A 327 3.79 14.68 21.14
N ALA A 328 2.72 13.92 21.09
CA ALA A 328 2.38 13.11 19.92
C ALA A 328 1.05 13.54 19.30
N VAL A 329 1.00 13.58 17.96
CA VAL A 329 -0.21 13.89 17.19
C VAL A 329 -0.46 12.78 16.19
N ARG A 330 -1.66 12.20 16.24
CA ARG A 330 -2.10 11.19 15.28
C ARG A 330 -3.07 11.80 14.25
N LYS A 331 -2.79 11.63 12.99
CA LYS A 331 -3.74 11.97 11.92
C LYS A 331 -4.78 10.84 11.80
N VAL A 332 -6.05 11.17 12.04
CA VAL A 332 -7.18 10.26 11.82
C VAL A 332 -8.08 10.81 10.71
N ASN A 333 -8.68 9.94 9.91
CA ASN A 333 -9.59 10.34 8.85
C ASN A 333 -10.98 10.71 9.38
N GLN A 334 -11.40 10.08 10.49
CA GLN A 334 -12.62 10.38 11.23
C GLN A 334 -12.33 10.17 12.73
N LEU A 335 -12.80 11.08 13.56
CA LEU A 335 -12.83 10.85 15.01
C LEU A 335 -13.98 9.89 15.29
N ALA A 336 -13.74 8.81 16.04
CA ALA A 336 -14.81 8.02 16.60
C ALA A 336 -15.66 8.92 17.50
N ASP A 337 -16.99 8.81 17.45
CA ASP A 337 -17.89 9.57 18.29
C ASP A 337 -17.48 9.41 19.76
N GLY A 338 -17.18 10.52 20.43
CA GLY A 338 -16.81 10.57 21.83
C GLY A 338 -15.31 10.65 22.13
N VAL A 339 -14.43 10.59 21.13
CA VAL A 339 -12.99 10.83 21.31
C VAL A 339 -12.69 12.31 21.10
N SER A 340 -12.48 13.05 22.16
CA SER A 340 -11.91 14.40 22.07
C SER A 340 -10.47 14.32 21.55
N PRO A 341 -10.05 15.22 20.64
CA PRO A 341 -8.67 15.32 20.21
C PRO A 341 -7.84 15.98 21.33
N SER A 342 -7.72 15.33 22.45
CA SER A 342 -6.83 15.77 23.52
C SER A 342 -5.61 14.89 23.48
N VAL A 343 -4.58 15.45 22.92
CA VAL A 343 -3.22 15.03 23.22
C VAL A 343 -2.84 15.75 24.50
N SER A 344 -2.66 15.03 25.56
CA SER A 344 -1.96 15.53 26.74
C SER A 344 -0.46 15.43 26.51
#